data_8c7fd9774648dba2811349a2dc96a209
#
_entry.id   8c7fd9774648dba2811349a2dc96a209
#
_cell.length_a   1.000
_cell.length_b   1.000
_cell.length_c   1.000
_cell.angle_alpha   90.00
_cell.angle_beta   90.00
_cell.angle_gamma   90.00
#
_symmetry.space_group_name_H-M   'P 1'
#
loop_
_entity.id
_entity.type
_entity.pdbx_description
1 polymer ?
#
loop_
_entity_poly.entity_id
_entity_poly.type
_entity_poly.pdbx_seq_one_letter_code
_entity_poly.pdbx_strand_id
1 'polypeptide(L)'
;MYSFDYQRPGEAKAAVAALSANGDAKYLAGGQSLLPTMRLRLAQPSALVDVTRIAAMKTVTLDGDKLTIGGAMCHADVASNPDVRKALPGLADLAGRIGDRQVRERGTIGGSLANDDPAACYPSAVLALNATVVTDRRRIAADDFFIDMYQTALEPDELITAVEFPLAERAGYEKFRNPASHFALVGVFVAKFKDGVRVAVTGAASSVFRPAELEAALSKDFSVASARSVTILPDELNDDMHASADYRAHLIPVLAGRAIERALSFQA
;
A
#
# COMPACT_ATOMS: atom_id res chain seq x y z
N MET A 1 20.33 -19.79 -0.76
CA MET A 1 19.09 -19.89 0.05
C MET A 1 19.24 -21.13 0.94
N TYR A 2 18.86 -21.05 2.20
CA TYR A 2 18.83 -22.21 3.09
C TYR A 2 17.64 -23.10 2.74
N SER A 3 17.64 -24.36 3.23
CA SER A 3 16.48 -25.28 3.09
C SER A 3 15.33 -24.80 3.97
N PHE A 4 14.11 -25.03 3.51
CA PHE A 4 12.87 -24.73 4.21
C PHE A 4 11.80 -25.71 3.76
N ASP A 5 10.79 -25.93 4.59
CA ASP A 5 9.59 -26.68 4.23
C ASP A 5 8.64 -25.77 3.45
N TYR A 6 7.87 -26.36 2.52
CA TYR A 6 6.90 -25.63 1.73
C TYR A 6 5.52 -26.22 1.85
N GLN A 7 4.56 -25.39 2.26
CA GLN A 7 3.16 -25.75 2.43
C GLN A 7 2.28 -24.82 1.59
N ARG A 8 1.20 -25.36 1.03
CA ARG A 8 0.32 -24.62 0.13
C ARG A 8 -1.15 -24.90 0.43
N PRO A 9 -1.68 -24.40 1.54
CA PRO A 9 -3.07 -24.57 1.94
C PRO A 9 -4.04 -23.90 0.96
N GLY A 10 -5.24 -24.49 0.82
CA GLY A 10 -6.31 -23.94 -0.02
C GLY A 10 -7.22 -22.95 0.69
N GLU A 11 -7.11 -22.82 2.02
CA GLU A 11 -7.98 -22.01 2.86
C GLU A 11 -7.16 -21.18 3.87
N ALA A 12 -7.65 -19.98 4.22
CA ALA A 12 -6.99 -19.08 5.16
C ALA A 12 -6.80 -19.72 6.54
N LYS A 13 -7.83 -20.41 7.06
CA LYS A 13 -7.74 -21.10 8.35
C LYS A 13 -6.65 -22.17 8.38
N ALA A 14 -6.48 -22.92 7.30
CA ALA A 14 -5.42 -23.91 7.18
C ALA A 14 -4.03 -23.25 7.07
N ALA A 15 -3.94 -22.09 6.40
CA ALA A 15 -2.70 -21.30 6.32
C ALA A 15 -2.25 -20.79 7.70
N VAL A 16 -3.18 -20.24 8.48
CA VAL A 16 -2.90 -19.78 9.85
C VAL A 16 -2.47 -20.95 10.73
N ALA A 17 -3.18 -22.09 10.69
CA ALA A 17 -2.80 -23.27 11.46
C ALA A 17 -1.41 -23.81 11.08
N ALA A 18 -1.07 -23.80 9.78
CA ALA A 18 0.24 -24.23 9.30
C ALA A 18 1.37 -23.30 9.76
N LEU A 19 1.12 -21.98 9.81
CA LEU A 19 2.09 -21.01 10.30
C LEU A 19 2.29 -21.15 11.81
N SER A 20 1.20 -21.19 12.59
CA SER A 20 1.23 -21.28 14.06
C SER A 20 1.88 -22.58 14.55
N ALA A 21 1.87 -23.64 13.74
CA ALA A 21 2.55 -24.90 14.06
C ALA A 21 4.09 -24.81 13.97
N ASN A 22 4.64 -23.76 13.34
CA ASN A 22 6.08 -23.57 13.12
C ASN A 22 6.46 -22.14 13.47
N GLY A 23 7.09 -21.90 14.62
CA GLY A 23 7.39 -20.57 15.15
C GLY A 23 8.21 -19.65 14.24
N ASP A 24 9.02 -20.21 13.32
CA ASP A 24 9.84 -19.46 12.36
C ASP A 24 9.26 -19.43 10.95
N ALA A 25 8.06 -19.98 10.73
CA ALA A 25 7.43 -19.97 9.42
C ALA A 25 7.05 -18.55 8.98
N LYS A 26 6.98 -18.35 7.66
CA LYS A 26 6.53 -17.07 7.07
C LYS A 26 5.47 -17.34 6.00
N TYR A 27 4.48 -16.46 5.91
CA TYR A 27 3.57 -16.44 4.77
C TYR A 27 4.35 -16.07 3.50
N LEU A 28 4.10 -16.82 2.45
CA LEU A 28 4.56 -16.51 1.10
C LEU A 28 3.37 -16.06 0.25
N ALA A 29 3.32 -14.75 -0.05
CA ALA A 29 2.39 -14.20 -1.03
C ALA A 29 3.12 -14.04 -2.39
N GLY A 30 3.32 -12.81 -2.88
CA GLY A 30 4.04 -12.56 -4.13
C GLY A 30 5.53 -12.90 -4.12
N GLY A 31 6.14 -12.97 -2.95
CA GLY A 31 7.56 -13.31 -2.76
C GLY A 31 8.54 -12.24 -3.21
N GLN A 32 8.08 -11.02 -3.53
CA GLN A 32 8.93 -9.98 -4.13
C GLN A 32 9.88 -9.30 -3.13
N SER A 33 9.61 -9.42 -1.83
CA SER A 33 10.53 -9.01 -0.76
C SER A 33 11.16 -10.22 -0.08
N LEU A 34 10.37 -11.19 0.35
CA LEU A 34 10.84 -12.34 1.13
C LEU A 34 11.87 -13.21 0.38
N LEU A 35 11.60 -13.57 -0.88
CA LEU A 35 12.52 -14.45 -1.63
C LEU A 35 13.86 -13.78 -1.96
N PRO A 36 13.95 -12.52 -2.37
CA PRO A 36 15.22 -11.78 -2.44
C PRO A 36 16.01 -11.78 -1.13
N THR A 37 15.34 -11.49 0.00
CA THR A 37 15.94 -11.48 1.35
C THR A 37 16.49 -12.85 1.72
N MET A 38 15.74 -13.93 1.43
CA MET A 38 16.21 -15.31 1.63
C MET A 38 17.38 -15.67 0.72
N ARG A 39 17.40 -15.20 -0.54
CA ARG A 39 18.52 -15.42 -1.47
C ARG A 39 19.80 -14.76 -0.98
N LEU A 40 19.69 -13.59 -0.37
CA LEU A 40 20.82 -12.87 0.26
C LEU A 40 21.19 -13.44 1.63
N ARG A 41 20.46 -14.48 2.12
CA ARG A 41 20.65 -15.11 3.44
C ARG A 41 20.41 -14.16 4.62
N LEU A 42 19.60 -13.12 4.43
CA LEU A 42 19.18 -12.18 5.47
C LEU A 42 17.91 -12.65 6.21
N ALA A 43 17.22 -13.64 5.67
CA ALA A 43 16.11 -14.34 6.33
C ALA A 43 16.24 -15.85 6.11
N GLN A 44 15.89 -16.62 7.16
CA GLN A 44 15.98 -18.09 7.16
C GLN A 44 14.74 -18.69 7.84
N PRO A 45 13.54 -18.54 7.26
CA PRO A 45 12.36 -19.22 7.81
C PRO A 45 12.51 -20.73 7.71
N SER A 46 12.00 -21.45 8.70
CA SER A 46 11.96 -22.92 8.69
C SER A 46 10.95 -23.47 7.69
N ALA A 47 9.87 -22.72 7.45
CA ALA A 47 8.83 -23.08 6.49
C ALA A 47 8.23 -21.85 5.79
N LEU A 48 7.76 -22.07 4.56
CA LEU A 48 6.96 -21.10 3.79
C LEU A 48 5.54 -21.62 3.63
N VAL A 49 4.57 -20.81 4.04
CA VAL A 49 3.14 -21.07 3.87
C VAL A 49 2.61 -20.21 2.72
N ASP A 50 2.45 -20.83 1.55
CA ASP A 50 2.02 -20.13 0.32
C ASP A 50 0.51 -19.87 0.34
N VAL A 51 0.12 -18.61 0.40
CA VAL A 51 -1.28 -18.15 0.41
C VAL A 51 -1.82 -17.80 -0.98
N THR A 52 -1.02 -17.91 -2.04
CA THR A 52 -1.40 -17.48 -3.40
C THR A 52 -2.49 -18.35 -4.05
N ARG A 53 -2.82 -19.51 -3.47
CA ARG A 53 -3.88 -20.42 -3.95
C ARG A 53 -5.19 -20.34 -3.18
N ILE A 54 -5.27 -19.49 -2.17
CA ILE A 54 -6.51 -19.28 -1.41
C ILE A 54 -7.47 -18.45 -2.26
N ALA A 55 -8.46 -19.12 -2.88
CA ALA A 55 -9.37 -18.48 -3.83
C ALA A 55 -10.14 -17.31 -3.21
N ALA A 56 -10.58 -17.42 -1.95
CA ALA A 56 -11.29 -16.36 -1.22
C ALA A 56 -10.46 -15.08 -1.06
N MET A 57 -9.13 -15.16 -1.08
CA MET A 57 -8.22 -14.02 -0.99
C MET A 57 -7.87 -13.40 -2.36
N LYS A 58 -8.49 -13.88 -3.44
CA LYS A 58 -8.25 -13.42 -4.83
C LYS A 58 -9.51 -12.85 -5.47
N THR A 59 -10.38 -12.26 -4.66
CA THR A 59 -11.66 -11.69 -5.11
C THR A 59 -11.62 -10.17 -5.05
N VAL A 60 -12.44 -9.55 -5.90
CA VAL A 60 -12.83 -8.14 -5.79
C VAL A 60 -14.33 -8.11 -5.69
N THR A 61 -14.87 -7.39 -4.72
CA THR A 61 -16.31 -7.20 -4.56
C THR A 61 -16.61 -5.73 -4.32
N LEU A 62 -17.65 -5.23 -5.00
CA LEU A 62 -18.18 -3.90 -4.80
C LEU A 62 -19.57 -4.04 -4.17
N ASP A 63 -19.73 -3.55 -2.95
CA ASP A 63 -20.99 -3.60 -2.20
C ASP A 63 -21.33 -2.20 -1.68
N GLY A 64 -22.33 -1.59 -2.30
CA GLY A 64 -22.73 -0.22 -2.01
C GLY A 64 -21.60 0.79 -2.25
N ASP A 65 -21.14 1.42 -1.19
CA ASP A 65 -20.10 2.44 -1.17
C ASP A 65 -18.70 1.89 -0.76
N LYS A 66 -18.54 0.56 -0.79
CA LYS A 66 -17.33 -0.12 -0.34
C LYS A 66 -16.79 -1.09 -1.38
N LEU A 67 -15.51 -0.94 -1.71
CA LEU A 67 -14.74 -1.88 -2.53
C LEU A 67 -13.87 -2.77 -1.63
N THR A 68 -14.02 -4.09 -1.74
CA THR A 68 -13.20 -5.07 -1.01
C THR A 68 -12.27 -5.78 -1.99
N ILE A 69 -10.97 -5.81 -1.67
CA ILE A 69 -9.93 -6.47 -2.47
C ILE A 69 -9.26 -7.53 -1.61
N GLY A 70 -9.24 -8.77 -2.08
CA GLY A 70 -8.60 -9.89 -1.39
C GLY A 70 -7.08 -9.73 -1.26
N GLY A 71 -6.53 -10.13 -0.11
CA GLY A 71 -5.12 -9.91 0.24
C GLY A 71 -4.10 -10.59 -0.69
N ALA A 72 -4.49 -11.65 -1.40
CA ALA A 72 -3.65 -12.34 -2.38
C ALA A 72 -3.83 -11.84 -3.83
N MET A 73 -4.58 -10.75 -4.06
CA MET A 73 -4.68 -10.12 -5.39
C MET A 73 -3.34 -9.56 -5.82
N CYS A 74 -2.88 -9.92 -7.01
CA CYS A 74 -1.67 -9.38 -7.60
C CYS A 74 -1.86 -7.90 -7.99
N HIS A 75 -0.77 -7.13 -8.01
CA HIS A 75 -0.83 -5.72 -8.42
C HIS A 75 -1.38 -5.56 -9.84
N ALA A 76 -1.02 -6.47 -10.76
CA ALA A 76 -1.52 -6.48 -12.13
C ALA A 76 -3.04 -6.71 -12.17
N ASP A 77 -3.56 -7.63 -11.35
CA ASP A 77 -4.99 -7.92 -11.25
C ASP A 77 -5.75 -6.70 -10.68
N VAL A 78 -5.24 -6.08 -9.61
CA VAL A 78 -5.84 -4.85 -9.05
C VAL A 78 -5.88 -3.73 -10.09
N ALA A 79 -4.77 -3.53 -10.83
CA ALA A 79 -4.67 -2.47 -11.85
C ALA A 79 -5.61 -2.68 -13.05
N SER A 80 -5.89 -3.94 -13.41
CA SER A 80 -6.69 -4.28 -14.60
C SER A 80 -8.15 -4.60 -14.30
N ASN A 81 -8.51 -4.84 -13.03
CA ASN A 81 -9.86 -5.22 -12.63
C ASN A 81 -10.87 -4.12 -12.98
N PRO A 82 -11.98 -4.46 -13.69
CA PRO A 82 -12.97 -3.46 -14.14
C PRO A 82 -13.67 -2.74 -12.97
N ASP A 83 -13.97 -3.47 -11.88
CA ASP A 83 -14.66 -2.89 -10.73
C ASP A 83 -13.75 -1.93 -9.96
N VAL A 84 -12.45 -2.26 -9.81
CA VAL A 84 -11.46 -1.36 -9.22
C VAL A 84 -11.30 -0.11 -10.07
N ARG A 85 -11.16 -0.25 -11.39
CA ARG A 85 -11.03 0.86 -12.33
C ARG A 85 -12.24 1.79 -12.32
N LYS A 86 -13.42 1.22 -12.18
CA LYS A 86 -14.68 1.97 -12.14
C LYS A 86 -14.87 2.66 -10.78
N ALA A 87 -14.67 1.95 -9.68
CA ALA A 87 -14.96 2.45 -8.34
C ALA A 87 -13.86 3.37 -7.78
N LEU A 88 -12.59 2.99 -7.98
CA LEU A 88 -11.41 3.70 -7.47
C LEU A 88 -10.29 3.75 -8.54
N PRO A 89 -10.45 4.51 -9.63
CA PRO A 89 -9.48 4.57 -10.72
C PRO A 89 -8.08 5.01 -10.25
N GLY A 90 -7.98 5.86 -9.24
CA GLY A 90 -6.70 6.27 -8.62
C GLY A 90 -5.96 5.11 -7.96
N LEU A 91 -6.68 4.14 -7.36
CA LEU A 91 -6.09 2.92 -6.80
C LEU A 91 -5.60 1.98 -7.91
N ALA A 92 -6.38 1.82 -8.98
CA ALA A 92 -5.97 1.03 -10.15
C ALA A 92 -4.72 1.62 -10.83
N ASP A 93 -4.65 2.94 -10.99
CA ASP A 93 -3.48 3.66 -11.53
C ASP A 93 -2.24 3.45 -10.64
N LEU A 94 -2.38 3.61 -9.30
CA LEU A 94 -1.32 3.32 -8.36
C LEU A 94 -0.78 1.90 -8.53
N ALA A 95 -1.67 0.90 -8.53
CA ALA A 95 -1.30 -0.51 -8.66
C ALA A 95 -0.53 -0.78 -9.96
N GLY A 96 -0.95 -0.16 -11.06
CA GLY A 96 -0.30 -0.26 -12.37
C GLY A 96 1.10 0.36 -12.43
N ARG A 97 1.47 1.17 -11.44
CA ARG A 97 2.75 1.89 -11.37
C ARG A 97 3.72 1.30 -10.34
N ILE A 98 3.37 0.19 -9.67
CA ILE A 98 4.25 -0.50 -8.72
C ILE A 98 5.33 -1.28 -9.49
N GLY A 99 6.59 -1.08 -9.12
CA GLY A 99 7.72 -1.83 -9.65
C GLY A 99 7.75 -1.91 -11.18
N ASP A 100 8.17 -3.05 -11.69
CA ASP A 100 8.08 -3.43 -13.10
C ASP A 100 6.92 -4.42 -13.34
N ARG A 101 6.78 -4.86 -14.60
CA ARG A 101 5.71 -5.80 -14.97
C ARG A 101 5.83 -7.14 -14.25
N GLN A 102 7.04 -7.68 -14.10
CA GLN A 102 7.28 -8.97 -13.46
C GLN A 102 6.92 -8.91 -11.97
N VAL A 103 7.26 -7.81 -11.29
CA VAL A 103 6.86 -7.55 -9.90
C VAL A 103 5.34 -7.52 -9.77
N ARG A 104 4.64 -6.81 -10.68
CA ARG A 104 3.18 -6.69 -10.60
C ARG A 104 2.42 -7.99 -10.83
N GLU A 105 2.94 -8.88 -11.65
CA GLU A 105 2.34 -10.22 -11.89
C GLU A 105 2.44 -11.15 -10.67
N ARG A 106 3.27 -10.82 -9.69
CA ARG A 106 3.50 -11.67 -8.51
C ARG A 106 3.20 -10.96 -7.20
N GLY A 107 3.67 -9.75 -7.00
CA GLY A 107 3.46 -8.97 -5.79
C GLY A 107 1.97 -8.74 -5.52
N THR A 108 1.56 -8.83 -4.25
CA THR A 108 0.16 -8.76 -3.83
C THR A 108 -0.09 -7.56 -2.93
N ILE A 109 -1.34 -7.09 -2.88
CA ILE A 109 -1.72 -6.00 -1.99
C ILE A 109 -1.46 -6.37 -0.51
N GLY A 110 -1.91 -7.53 -0.05
CA GLY A 110 -1.70 -7.97 1.34
C GLY A 110 -0.21 -8.16 1.67
N GLY A 111 0.58 -8.71 0.74
CA GLY A 111 2.03 -8.84 0.93
C GLY A 111 2.75 -7.51 1.02
N SER A 112 2.32 -6.50 0.23
CA SER A 112 2.87 -5.14 0.30
C SER A 112 2.56 -4.47 1.64
N LEU A 113 1.32 -4.61 2.14
CA LEU A 113 0.92 -4.03 3.42
C LEU A 113 1.59 -4.72 4.61
N ALA A 114 1.66 -6.06 4.62
CA ALA A 114 2.30 -6.79 5.70
C ALA A 114 3.83 -6.56 5.77
N ASN A 115 4.47 -6.25 4.63
CA ASN A 115 5.90 -5.92 4.59
C ASN A 115 6.21 -4.51 5.08
N ASP A 116 5.26 -3.59 4.92
CA ASP A 116 5.35 -2.17 5.31
C ASP A 116 6.68 -1.50 4.98
N ASP A 117 7.10 -1.64 3.71
CA ASP A 117 8.26 -0.90 3.21
C ASP A 117 7.89 0.59 3.12
N PRO A 118 8.64 1.50 3.76
CA PRO A 118 8.37 2.95 3.71
C PRO A 118 8.20 3.52 2.31
N ALA A 119 8.84 2.93 1.30
CA ALA A 119 8.77 3.36 -0.09
C ALA A 119 7.69 2.62 -0.91
N ALA A 120 6.90 1.72 -0.30
CA ALA A 120 5.80 1.05 -0.97
C ALA A 120 4.67 2.01 -1.31
N CYS A 121 3.98 1.75 -2.44
CA CYS A 121 2.93 2.65 -2.91
C CYS A 121 1.59 2.46 -2.16
N TYR A 122 1.18 1.20 -1.89
CA TYR A 122 -0.13 0.92 -1.29
C TYR A 122 -0.38 1.54 0.08
N PRO A 123 0.60 1.67 0.99
CA PRO A 123 0.35 2.33 2.28
C PRO A 123 -0.28 3.72 2.14
N SER A 124 0.15 4.52 1.15
CA SER A 124 -0.44 5.84 0.90
C SER A 124 -1.91 5.77 0.46
N ALA A 125 -2.27 4.80 -0.38
CA ALA A 125 -3.67 4.62 -0.80
C ALA A 125 -4.54 4.10 0.35
N VAL A 126 -4.04 3.14 1.14
CA VAL A 126 -4.76 2.56 2.28
C VAL A 126 -5.06 3.64 3.32
N LEU A 127 -4.07 4.47 3.63
CA LEU A 127 -4.20 5.53 4.61
C LEU A 127 -5.08 6.69 4.12
N ALA A 128 -4.88 7.18 2.88
CA ALA A 128 -5.66 8.28 2.33
C ALA A 128 -7.11 7.87 2.01
N LEU A 129 -7.36 6.65 1.58
CA LEU A 129 -8.72 6.15 1.34
C LEU A 129 -9.45 5.73 2.62
N ASN A 130 -8.84 5.91 3.80
CA ASN A 130 -9.43 5.50 5.08
C ASN A 130 -9.87 4.03 5.09
N ALA A 131 -9.01 3.17 4.54
CA ALA A 131 -9.31 1.76 4.36
C ALA A 131 -9.34 0.99 5.69
N THR A 132 -9.90 -0.20 5.65
CA THR A 132 -9.84 -1.17 6.74
C THR A 132 -9.07 -2.40 6.26
N VAL A 133 -8.00 -2.75 6.95
CA VAL A 133 -7.28 -4.00 6.75
C VAL A 133 -8.03 -5.12 7.49
N VAL A 134 -8.46 -6.13 6.74
CA VAL A 134 -9.19 -7.29 7.28
C VAL A 134 -8.23 -8.45 7.41
N THR A 135 -8.13 -9.00 8.60
CA THR A 135 -7.30 -10.17 8.89
C THR A 135 -8.15 -11.42 9.11
N ASP A 136 -7.51 -12.53 9.40
CA ASP A 136 -8.18 -13.78 9.79
C ASP A 136 -8.93 -13.67 11.13
N ARG A 137 -8.63 -12.66 11.95
CA ARG A 137 -9.17 -12.52 13.31
C ARG A 137 -9.79 -11.18 13.65
N ARG A 138 -9.43 -10.10 12.95
CA ARG A 138 -9.93 -8.74 13.27
C ARG A 138 -9.91 -7.80 12.08
N ARG A 139 -10.40 -6.60 12.32
CA ARG A 139 -10.45 -5.50 11.37
C ARG A 139 -9.64 -4.34 11.98
N ILE A 140 -8.68 -3.80 11.23
CA ILE A 140 -7.77 -2.75 11.69
C ILE A 140 -7.97 -1.53 10.79
N ALA A 141 -8.26 -0.38 11.37
CA ALA A 141 -8.35 0.87 10.63
C ALA A 141 -6.97 1.25 10.04
N ALA A 142 -6.96 1.89 8.88
CA ALA A 142 -5.71 2.29 8.24
C ALA A 142 -4.87 3.22 9.13
N ASP A 143 -5.51 4.10 9.90
CA ASP A 143 -4.84 5.03 10.81
C ASP A 143 -4.12 4.31 11.99
N ASP A 144 -4.50 3.06 12.30
CA ASP A 144 -3.93 2.24 13.37
C ASP A 144 -3.03 1.10 12.86
N PHE A 145 -2.89 0.95 11.51
CA PHE A 145 -2.24 -0.21 10.93
C PHE A 145 -0.72 -0.05 10.78
N PHE A 146 -0.26 1.10 10.31
CA PHE A 146 1.16 1.38 10.06
C PHE A 146 1.80 2.00 11.30
N ILE A 147 2.76 1.30 11.92
CA ILE A 147 3.36 1.71 13.21
C ILE A 147 4.70 2.40 12.99
N ASP A 148 5.62 1.76 12.25
CA ASP A 148 6.96 2.28 11.95
C ASP A 148 7.55 1.50 10.76
N MET A 149 8.77 1.80 10.36
CA MET A 149 9.50 1.15 9.28
C MET A 149 9.47 -0.38 9.44
N TYR A 150 8.87 -1.07 8.46
CA TYR A 150 8.67 -2.53 8.47
C TYR A 150 7.91 -3.06 9.68
N GLN A 151 7.09 -2.22 10.31
CA GLN A 151 6.33 -2.57 11.49
C GLN A 151 4.86 -2.18 11.35
N THR A 152 3.99 -3.17 11.40
CA THR A 152 2.53 -3.01 11.36
C THR A 152 1.90 -3.46 12.69
N ALA A 153 0.61 -3.20 12.84
CA ALA A 153 -0.18 -3.69 13.97
C ALA A 153 -0.50 -5.21 13.90
N LEU A 154 0.00 -5.93 12.89
CA LEU A 154 -0.23 -7.38 12.77
C LEU A 154 0.50 -8.15 13.88
N GLU A 155 -0.18 -9.11 14.44
CA GLU A 155 0.45 -10.15 15.27
C GLU A 155 1.32 -11.08 14.39
N PRO A 156 2.33 -11.78 14.97
CA PRO A 156 3.30 -12.56 14.19
C PRO A 156 2.70 -13.62 13.24
N ASP A 157 1.55 -14.18 13.58
CA ASP A 157 0.84 -15.21 12.84
C ASP A 157 -0.46 -14.71 12.17
N GLU A 158 -0.71 -13.41 12.20
CA GLU A 158 -1.93 -12.79 11.66
C GLU A 158 -1.85 -12.67 10.13
N LEU A 159 -2.91 -13.08 9.44
CA LEU A 159 -2.98 -13.11 7.97
C LEU A 159 -3.93 -12.02 7.45
N ILE A 160 -3.42 -11.12 6.60
CA ILE A 160 -4.29 -10.18 5.86
C ILE A 160 -5.08 -10.96 4.82
N THR A 161 -6.39 -11.03 4.99
CA THR A 161 -7.31 -11.73 4.09
C THR A 161 -7.90 -10.80 3.02
N ALA A 162 -8.15 -9.53 3.35
CA ALA A 162 -8.68 -8.52 2.43
C ALA A 162 -8.34 -7.10 2.88
N VAL A 163 -8.58 -6.13 2.00
CA VAL A 163 -8.59 -4.70 2.33
C VAL A 163 -9.90 -4.10 1.82
N GLU A 164 -10.58 -3.37 2.68
CA GLU A 164 -11.83 -2.69 2.35
C GLU A 164 -11.59 -1.18 2.21
N PHE A 165 -12.06 -0.64 1.11
CA PHE A 165 -11.91 0.77 0.75
C PHE A 165 -13.27 1.45 0.65
N PRO A 166 -13.55 2.49 1.44
CA PRO A 166 -14.64 3.41 1.15
C PRO A 166 -14.43 4.07 -0.21
N LEU A 167 -15.53 4.35 -0.93
CA LEU A 167 -15.44 5.03 -2.22
C LEU A 167 -15.25 6.53 -2.01
N ALA A 168 -14.17 7.06 -2.57
CA ALA A 168 -13.92 8.50 -2.63
C ALA A 168 -14.61 9.12 -3.85
N GLU A 169 -15.06 10.38 -3.75
CA GLU A 169 -15.57 11.15 -4.90
C GLU A 169 -14.51 11.35 -5.97
N ARG A 170 -13.27 11.58 -5.55
CA ARG A 170 -12.09 11.72 -6.39
C ARG A 170 -10.88 11.14 -5.65
N ALA A 171 -10.02 10.43 -6.37
CA ALA A 171 -8.76 9.95 -5.83
C ALA A 171 -7.69 9.90 -6.92
N GLY A 172 -6.45 10.23 -6.55
CA GLY A 172 -5.33 10.20 -7.48
C GLY A 172 -4.01 9.96 -6.75
N TYR A 173 -3.06 9.42 -7.49
CA TYR A 173 -1.72 9.09 -7.00
C TYR A 173 -0.64 9.63 -7.93
N GLU A 174 0.38 10.25 -7.37
CA GLU A 174 1.60 10.59 -8.09
C GLU A 174 2.83 10.28 -7.26
N LYS A 175 3.91 9.84 -7.92
CA LYS A 175 5.20 9.60 -7.26
C LYS A 175 6.37 10.09 -8.07
N PHE A 176 7.38 10.58 -7.37
CA PHE A 176 8.73 10.71 -7.88
C PHE A 176 9.46 9.39 -7.63
N ARG A 177 9.64 8.62 -8.69
CA ARG A 177 10.22 7.27 -8.57
C ARG A 177 11.73 7.29 -8.62
N ASN A 178 12.36 6.43 -7.84
CA ASN A 178 13.77 6.11 -8.00
C ASN A 178 13.97 5.41 -9.38
N PRO A 179 14.89 5.89 -10.24
CA PRO A 179 15.08 5.33 -11.58
C PRO A 179 15.49 3.86 -11.58
N ALA A 180 16.25 3.40 -10.58
CA ALA A 180 16.80 2.05 -10.51
C ALA A 180 15.80 1.04 -9.95
N SER A 181 15.17 1.35 -8.79
CA SER A 181 14.29 0.43 -8.08
C SER A 181 12.81 0.58 -8.43
N HIS A 182 12.43 1.71 -9.02
CA HIS A 182 11.04 2.14 -9.27
C HIS A 182 10.20 2.36 -7.98
N PHE A 183 10.80 2.27 -6.79
CA PHE A 183 10.17 2.66 -5.55
C PHE A 183 9.89 4.17 -5.51
N ALA A 184 8.97 4.57 -4.64
CA ALA A 184 8.69 5.99 -4.42
C ALA A 184 9.82 6.62 -3.59
N LEU A 185 10.53 7.58 -4.17
CA LEU A 185 11.35 8.49 -3.37
C LEU A 185 10.44 9.38 -2.49
N VAL A 186 9.37 9.86 -3.10
CA VAL A 186 8.20 10.46 -2.48
C VAL A 186 6.99 10.06 -3.32
N GLY A 187 5.93 9.56 -2.70
CA GLY A 187 4.65 9.26 -3.33
C GLY A 187 3.52 9.91 -2.55
N VAL A 188 2.56 10.50 -3.25
CA VAL A 188 1.43 11.18 -2.63
C VAL A 188 0.13 10.63 -3.20
N PHE A 189 -0.75 10.18 -2.32
CA PHE A 189 -2.12 9.82 -2.63
C PHE A 189 -3.08 10.86 -2.06
N VAL A 190 -3.99 11.37 -2.88
CA VAL A 190 -5.06 12.29 -2.45
C VAL A 190 -6.40 11.62 -2.63
N ALA A 191 -7.30 11.77 -1.67
CA ALA A 191 -8.66 11.25 -1.72
C ALA A 191 -9.63 12.31 -1.21
N LYS A 192 -10.62 12.68 -2.04
CA LYS A 192 -11.70 13.61 -1.69
C LYS A 192 -12.95 12.83 -1.36
N PHE A 193 -13.48 13.08 -0.18
CA PHE A 193 -14.76 12.60 0.31
C PHE A 193 -15.74 13.78 0.48
N LYS A 194 -17.00 13.48 0.80
CA LYS A 194 -18.03 14.51 1.06
C LYS A 194 -17.69 15.39 2.26
N ASP A 195 -17.02 14.83 3.25
CA ASP A 195 -16.69 15.44 4.54
C ASP A 195 -15.27 16.01 4.62
N GLY A 196 -14.47 15.89 3.54
CA GLY A 196 -13.13 16.46 3.50
C GLY A 196 -12.18 15.73 2.55
N VAL A 197 -10.91 16.12 2.65
CA VAL A 197 -9.81 15.52 1.86
C VAL A 197 -8.82 14.84 2.79
N ARG A 198 -8.44 13.62 2.43
CA ARG A 198 -7.34 12.90 3.06
C ARG A 198 -6.16 12.85 2.10
N VAL A 199 -4.97 13.03 2.65
CA VAL A 199 -3.71 12.95 1.90
C VAL A 199 -2.77 12.03 2.65
N ALA A 200 -2.10 11.14 1.94
CA ALA A 200 -1.06 10.31 2.54
C ALA A 200 0.20 10.30 1.70
N VAL A 201 1.34 10.36 2.38
CA VAL A 201 2.68 10.44 1.80
C VAL A 201 3.45 9.18 2.15
N THR A 202 4.05 8.54 1.14
CA THR A 202 4.96 7.41 1.28
C THR A 202 6.34 7.76 0.73
N GLY A 203 7.37 7.06 1.17
CA GLY A 203 8.76 7.24 0.73
C GLY A 203 9.51 8.38 1.42
N ALA A 204 8.81 9.36 1.95
CA ALA A 204 9.44 10.57 2.48
C ALA A 204 9.91 10.45 3.94
N ALA A 205 9.32 9.57 4.74
CA ALA A 205 9.65 9.35 6.15
C ALA A 205 9.82 7.86 6.46
N SER A 206 10.07 7.50 7.71
CA SER A 206 10.21 6.11 8.17
C SER A 206 8.94 5.28 8.00
N SER A 207 7.78 5.91 7.98
CA SER A 207 6.49 5.29 7.71
C SER A 207 5.62 6.19 6.85
N VAL A 208 4.50 5.67 6.33
CA VAL A 208 3.47 6.46 5.67
C VAL A 208 2.81 7.41 6.67
N PHE A 209 2.55 8.66 6.26
CA PHE A 209 1.97 9.67 7.14
C PHE A 209 0.98 10.58 6.41
N ARG A 210 0.19 11.32 7.18
CA ARG A 210 -0.80 12.29 6.69
C ARG A 210 -0.38 13.70 7.06
N PRO A 211 -0.03 14.57 6.09
CA PRO A 211 0.29 15.98 6.34
C PRO A 211 -1.00 16.78 6.58
N ALA A 212 -1.28 17.11 7.85
CA ALA A 212 -2.52 17.77 8.28
C ALA A 212 -2.73 19.14 7.61
N GLU A 213 -1.67 19.89 7.38
CA GLU A 213 -1.70 21.20 6.74
C GLU A 213 -2.19 21.09 5.28
N LEU A 214 -1.75 20.05 4.59
CA LEU A 214 -2.14 19.80 3.21
C LEU A 214 -3.60 19.33 3.13
N GLU A 215 -4.04 18.47 4.04
CA GLU A 215 -5.44 18.06 4.16
C GLU A 215 -6.36 19.24 4.46
N ALA A 216 -5.97 20.11 5.38
CA ALA A 216 -6.74 21.30 5.74
C ALA A 216 -6.86 22.29 4.58
N ALA A 217 -5.77 22.52 3.82
CA ALA A 217 -5.78 23.37 2.64
C ALA A 217 -6.69 22.79 1.54
N LEU A 218 -6.54 21.49 1.23
CA LEU A 218 -7.29 20.83 0.18
C LEU A 218 -8.76 20.58 0.51
N SER A 219 -9.11 20.48 1.79
CA SER A 219 -10.52 20.42 2.23
C SER A 219 -11.26 21.73 2.01
N LYS A 220 -10.55 22.87 2.00
CA LYS A 220 -11.11 24.19 1.67
C LYS A 220 -11.20 24.40 0.16
N ASP A 221 -10.15 24.04 -0.56
CA ASP A 221 -10.06 24.18 -2.02
C ASP A 221 -9.27 23.01 -2.63
N PHE A 222 -10.00 22.07 -3.25
CA PHE A 222 -9.41 20.90 -3.91
C PHE A 222 -8.80 21.30 -5.26
N SER A 223 -7.68 22.02 -5.21
CA SER A 223 -6.99 22.55 -6.40
C SER A 223 -5.48 22.35 -6.34
N VAL A 224 -4.87 22.34 -7.52
CA VAL A 224 -3.40 22.31 -7.67
C VAL A 224 -2.74 23.51 -7.01
N ALA A 225 -3.36 24.69 -7.12
CA ALA A 225 -2.84 25.93 -6.53
C ALA A 225 -2.82 25.83 -5.00
N SER A 226 -3.90 25.32 -4.40
CA SER A 226 -3.99 25.10 -2.96
C SER A 226 -2.93 24.10 -2.48
N ALA A 227 -2.74 22.98 -3.18
CA ALA A 227 -1.69 22.02 -2.83
C ALA A 227 -0.30 22.67 -2.82
N ARG A 228 0.04 23.42 -3.86
CA ARG A 228 1.37 24.05 -4.02
C ARG A 228 1.62 25.21 -3.07
N SER A 229 0.61 25.79 -2.44
CA SER A 229 0.74 26.86 -1.46
C SER A 229 1.17 26.38 -0.08
N VAL A 230 1.08 25.06 0.18
CA VAL A 230 1.44 24.48 1.48
C VAL A 230 2.95 24.27 1.57
N THR A 231 3.54 24.62 2.70
CA THR A 231 4.93 24.33 3.04
C THR A 231 4.98 23.14 3.99
N ILE A 232 5.75 22.11 3.65
CA ILE A 232 6.03 20.96 4.52
C ILE A 232 7.40 21.18 5.16
N LEU A 233 7.48 20.95 6.47
CA LEU A 233 8.74 21.03 7.21
C LEU A 233 9.55 19.73 7.04
N PRO A 234 10.90 19.80 6.95
CA PRO A 234 11.75 18.65 6.70
C PRO A 234 12.07 17.80 7.95
N ASP A 235 11.73 18.28 9.16
CA ASP A 235 12.28 17.79 10.43
C ASP A 235 12.10 16.28 10.69
N GLU A 236 11.01 15.69 10.18
CA GLU A 236 10.69 14.26 10.35
C GLU A 236 10.90 13.46 9.04
N LEU A 237 11.47 14.08 8.02
CA LEU A 237 11.67 13.43 6.74
C LEU A 237 13.06 12.77 6.64
N ASN A 238 13.14 11.72 5.83
CA ASN A 238 14.38 11.00 5.59
C ASN A 238 15.40 11.88 4.87
N ASP A 239 16.65 11.80 5.34
CA ASP A 239 17.83 12.36 4.67
C ASP A 239 18.79 11.20 4.35
N ASP A 240 19.01 10.92 3.06
CA ASP A 240 19.83 9.80 2.61
C ASP A 240 20.55 10.11 1.27
N MET A 241 21.32 9.14 0.78
CA MET A 241 22.07 9.28 -0.48
C MET A 241 21.20 9.54 -1.73
N HIS A 242 19.88 9.36 -1.64
CA HIS A 242 18.96 9.52 -2.76
C HIS A 242 18.31 10.90 -2.79
N ALA A 243 18.03 11.48 -1.62
CA ALA A 243 17.47 12.82 -1.48
C ALA A 243 17.59 13.36 -0.05
N SER A 244 17.83 14.67 0.06
CA SER A 244 17.75 15.37 1.34
C SER A 244 16.31 15.48 1.84
N ALA A 245 16.14 15.69 3.14
CA ALA A 245 14.86 15.97 3.77
C ALA A 245 14.18 17.21 3.15
N ASP A 246 14.94 18.29 2.90
CA ASP A 246 14.43 19.51 2.23
C ASP A 246 13.87 19.20 0.83
N TYR A 247 14.55 18.36 0.06
CA TYR A 247 14.07 17.98 -1.27
C TYR A 247 12.79 17.16 -1.20
N ARG A 248 12.69 16.23 -0.25
CA ARG A 248 11.47 15.45 -0.01
C ARG A 248 10.31 16.35 0.40
N ALA A 249 10.55 17.30 1.33
CA ALA A 249 9.58 18.31 1.74
C ALA A 249 9.06 19.13 0.56
N HIS A 250 9.96 19.59 -0.32
CA HIS A 250 9.61 20.32 -1.53
C HIS A 250 8.77 19.47 -2.51
N LEU A 251 9.06 18.19 -2.65
CA LEU A 251 8.34 17.31 -3.57
C LEU A 251 6.90 17.02 -3.15
N ILE A 252 6.58 16.96 -1.86
CA ILE A 252 5.26 16.59 -1.35
C ILE A 252 4.14 17.47 -1.94
N PRO A 253 4.16 18.81 -1.81
CA PRO A 253 3.10 19.68 -2.37
C PRO A 253 3.06 19.66 -3.91
N VAL A 254 4.20 19.48 -4.57
CA VAL A 254 4.27 19.34 -6.03
C VAL A 254 3.58 18.07 -6.51
N LEU A 255 3.84 16.94 -5.83
CA LEU A 255 3.23 15.66 -6.17
C LEU A 255 1.76 15.60 -5.77
N ALA A 256 1.36 16.26 -4.68
CA ALA A 256 -0.05 16.43 -4.31
C ALA A 256 -0.81 17.16 -5.42
N GLY A 257 -0.25 18.26 -5.97
CA GLY A 257 -0.85 18.96 -7.10
C GLY A 257 -1.02 18.05 -8.33
N ARG A 258 0.00 17.26 -8.68
CA ARG A 258 -0.09 16.29 -9.79
C ARG A 258 -1.08 15.14 -9.51
N ALA A 259 -1.17 14.68 -8.27
CA ALA A 259 -2.15 13.69 -7.87
C ALA A 259 -3.59 14.21 -8.00
N ILE A 260 -3.82 15.51 -7.72
CA ILE A 260 -5.10 16.18 -7.97
C ILE A 260 -5.40 16.25 -9.47
N GLU A 261 -4.44 16.63 -10.32
CA GLU A 261 -4.61 16.63 -11.77
C GLU A 261 -5.06 15.24 -12.27
N ARG A 262 -4.43 14.17 -11.77
CA ARG A 262 -4.86 12.79 -12.07
C ARG A 262 -6.25 12.50 -11.55
N ALA A 263 -6.56 12.83 -10.31
CA ALA A 263 -7.88 12.61 -9.71
C ALA A 263 -9.00 13.27 -10.53
N LEU A 264 -8.72 14.43 -11.10
CA LEU A 264 -9.65 15.17 -11.96
C LEU A 264 -9.71 14.63 -13.39
N SER A 265 -8.66 13.96 -13.89
CA SER A 265 -8.62 13.37 -15.22
C SER A 265 -9.40 12.05 -15.34
N PHE A 266 -9.64 11.35 -14.24
CA PHE A 266 -10.48 10.17 -14.24
C PHE A 266 -11.95 10.60 -14.39
N GLN A 267 -12.60 10.13 -15.45
CA GLN A 267 -14.03 10.38 -15.66
C GLN A 267 -14.84 9.70 -14.54
N ALA A 268 -15.86 10.42 -14.06
CA ALA A 268 -16.79 9.92 -13.06
C ALA A 268 -17.69 8.83 -13.62
#